data_0e3eccf3e63f6f906fce79d3b675e002
#
_entry.id   0e3eccf3e63f6f906fce79d3b675e002
#
_cell.length_a   1.000
_cell.length_b   1.000
_cell.length_c   1.000
_cell.angle_alpha   90.00
_cell.angle_beta   90.00
_cell.angle_gamma   90.00
#
_symmetry.space_group_name_H-M   'P 1'
#
loop_
_entity.id
_entity.type
_entity.pdbx_description
1 polymer ?
#
loop_
_entity_poly.entity_id
_entity_poly.type
_entity_poly.pdbx_seq_one_letter_code
_entity_poly.pdbx_strand_id
1 'polypeptide(L)'
;MSQAQSQSSATQRSFAEKLDLADPLAHYKEQFVITDPSLCYLDGNSLGRLPKKTVEVINHFLLNEWGPELVDGWSHWIDQAQPAGNLLAKSVLGTTDGQTLVCDTTSVNFYQLCVAAIQAQPNRKTVIIDAANFPTDRYILAGIAEQFGLNLITLDNDGSGGPGAVKVESEDELITPAELAKHLTDDVALVTLQAIHYRSGARSDIKAISDLCRA
;
A
#
# COMPACT_ATOMS: atom_id res chain seq x y z
N MET A 1 -15.34 -38.98 5.38
CA MET A 1 -15.60 -38.69 6.80
C MET A 1 -14.57 -37.77 7.47
N SER A 2 -13.37 -37.54 6.91
CA SER A 2 -12.29 -36.77 7.56
C SER A 2 -12.42 -35.24 7.44
N GLN A 3 -12.98 -34.67 6.36
CA GLN A 3 -13.05 -33.22 6.15
C GLN A 3 -14.15 -32.51 6.98
N ALA A 4 -15.28 -33.19 7.25
CA ALA A 4 -16.36 -32.61 8.05
C ALA A 4 -16.02 -32.49 9.55
N GLN A 5 -15.18 -33.37 10.06
CA GLN A 5 -14.75 -33.34 11.48
C GLN A 5 -13.68 -32.23 11.72
N SER A 6 -12.84 -31.89 10.72
CA SER A 6 -11.86 -30.80 10.85
C SER A 6 -12.51 -29.39 10.78
N GLN A 7 -13.58 -29.25 9.99
CA GLN A 7 -14.32 -27.96 9.91
C GLN A 7 -15.11 -27.68 11.20
N SER A 8 -15.67 -28.70 11.89
CA SER A 8 -16.39 -28.44 13.12
C SER A 8 -15.48 -27.99 14.28
N SER A 9 -14.22 -28.36 14.29
CA SER A 9 -13.27 -27.97 15.33
C SER A 9 -12.77 -26.51 15.16
N ALA A 10 -12.61 -26.03 13.92
CA ALA A 10 -12.12 -24.68 13.63
C ALA A 10 -13.12 -23.58 14.04
N THR A 11 -14.40 -23.89 14.13
CA THR A 11 -15.46 -22.96 14.56
C THR A 11 -15.67 -22.93 16.08
N GLN A 12 -14.99 -23.80 16.82
CA GLN A 12 -15.12 -23.85 18.28
C GLN A 12 -14.19 -22.85 18.96
N ARG A 13 -14.68 -22.19 20.00
CA ARG A 13 -13.88 -21.25 20.82
C ARG A 13 -12.61 -21.90 21.36
N SER A 14 -12.68 -23.14 21.80
CA SER A 14 -11.52 -23.89 22.29
C SER A 14 -10.42 -24.12 21.26
N PHE A 15 -10.75 -24.07 19.95
CA PHE A 15 -9.76 -24.09 18.88
C PHE A 15 -8.98 -22.76 18.81
N ALA A 16 -9.69 -21.62 18.84
CA ALA A 16 -9.07 -20.31 18.88
C ALA A 16 -8.19 -20.11 20.12
N GLU A 17 -8.69 -20.52 21.30
CA GLU A 17 -7.92 -20.44 22.56
C GLU A 17 -6.63 -21.26 22.52
N LYS A 18 -6.63 -22.42 21.85
CA LYS A 18 -5.41 -23.21 21.63
C LYS A 18 -4.41 -22.50 20.71
N LEU A 19 -4.89 -21.83 19.67
CA LEU A 19 -4.03 -21.05 18.78
C LEU A 19 -3.43 -19.85 19.52
N ASP A 20 -4.21 -19.13 20.32
CA ASP A 20 -3.75 -18.01 21.13
C ASP A 20 -2.65 -18.44 22.12
N LEU A 21 -2.81 -19.60 22.77
CA LEU A 21 -1.81 -20.14 23.69
C LEU A 21 -0.50 -20.60 22.99
N ALA A 22 -0.60 -20.97 21.72
CA ALA A 22 0.54 -21.41 20.92
C ALA A 22 1.19 -20.28 20.11
N ASP A 23 0.63 -19.07 20.14
CA ASP A 23 1.12 -17.94 19.34
C ASP A 23 2.47 -17.40 19.86
N PRO A 24 3.58 -17.59 19.13
CA PRO A 24 4.88 -17.07 19.53
C PRO A 24 4.95 -15.55 19.54
N LEU A 25 4.00 -14.87 18.90
CA LEU A 25 3.95 -13.40 18.78
C LEU A 25 3.04 -12.76 19.84
N ALA A 26 2.35 -13.54 20.67
CA ALA A 26 1.40 -13.03 21.67
C ALA A 26 1.97 -11.93 22.56
N HIS A 27 3.26 -12.04 22.94
CA HIS A 27 3.95 -11.07 23.78
C HIS A 27 4.08 -9.66 23.15
N TYR A 28 4.04 -9.55 21.82
CA TYR A 28 4.09 -8.25 21.14
C TYR A 28 2.84 -7.40 21.37
N LYS A 29 1.71 -8.01 21.72
CA LYS A 29 0.49 -7.28 22.04
C LYS A 29 0.71 -6.25 23.16
N GLU A 30 1.55 -6.57 24.13
CA GLU A 30 1.87 -5.69 25.26
C GLU A 30 2.67 -4.43 24.86
N GLN A 31 3.24 -4.41 23.67
CA GLN A 31 4.01 -3.27 23.18
C GLN A 31 3.13 -2.15 22.63
N PHE A 32 1.82 -2.39 22.46
CA PHE A 32 0.89 -1.42 21.91
C PHE A 32 0.02 -0.76 22.99
N VAL A 33 -0.47 0.44 22.70
CA VAL A 33 -1.46 1.12 23.52
C VAL A 33 -2.83 0.51 23.21
N ILE A 34 -3.40 -0.18 24.18
CA ILE A 34 -4.72 -0.82 24.09
C ILE A 34 -5.56 -0.27 25.25
N THR A 35 -6.47 0.65 24.94
CA THR A 35 -7.35 1.29 25.94
C THR A 35 -8.63 0.50 26.18
N ASP A 36 -9.09 -0.23 25.17
CA ASP A 36 -10.24 -1.14 25.26
C ASP A 36 -9.81 -2.55 24.86
N PRO A 37 -9.63 -3.47 25.81
CA PRO A 37 -9.23 -4.84 25.52
C PRO A 37 -10.35 -5.68 24.90
N SER A 38 -11.62 -5.21 24.94
CA SER A 38 -12.76 -5.88 24.32
C SER A 38 -12.89 -5.60 22.83
N LEU A 39 -12.25 -4.53 22.33
CA LEU A 39 -12.28 -4.15 20.92
C LEU A 39 -11.44 -5.11 20.08
N CYS A 40 -12.09 -5.86 19.22
CA CYS A 40 -11.44 -6.65 18.15
C CYS A 40 -11.11 -5.72 16.97
N TYR A 41 -9.93 -5.09 17.01
CA TYR A 41 -9.47 -4.18 15.97
C TYR A 41 -8.72 -4.92 14.86
N LEU A 42 -9.34 -5.05 13.69
CA LEU A 42 -8.81 -5.79 12.53
C LEU A 42 -8.46 -4.91 11.33
N ASP A 43 -8.48 -3.56 11.51
CA ASP A 43 -8.23 -2.60 10.44
C ASP A 43 -6.82 -1.97 10.55
N GLY A 44 -5.84 -2.77 10.92
CA GLY A 44 -4.44 -2.34 11.03
C GLY A 44 -3.78 -1.97 9.70
N ASN A 45 -4.38 -2.35 8.57
CA ASN A 45 -3.95 -1.93 7.24
C ASN A 45 -4.30 -0.45 6.96
N SER A 46 -5.40 0.06 7.51
CA SER A 46 -5.76 1.49 7.40
C SER A 46 -4.96 2.33 8.38
N LEU A 47 -4.96 1.94 9.66
CA LEU A 47 -4.20 2.59 10.73
C LEU A 47 -3.74 1.56 11.76
N GLY A 48 -2.44 1.34 11.86
CA GLY A 48 -1.85 0.46 12.88
C GLY A 48 -2.08 0.95 14.30
N ARG A 49 -2.14 0.03 15.27
CA ARG A 49 -2.18 0.40 16.68
C ARG A 49 -0.90 1.15 17.08
N LEU A 50 -1.05 2.14 17.95
CA LEU A 50 0.05 2.97 18.44
C LEU A 50 1.03 2.16 19.30
N PRO A 51 2.31 2.02 18.91
CA PRO A 51 3.32 1.41 19.76
C PRO A 51 3.64 2.32 20.98
N LYS A 52 3.77 1.74 22.17
CA LYS A 52 4.18 2.49 23.37
C LYS A 52 5.52 3.20 23.17
N LYS A 53 6.44 2.54 22.50
CA LYS A 53 7.78 3.10 22.18
C LYS A 53 7.68 4.37 21.33
N THR A 54 6.73 4.47 20.42
CA THR A 54 6.51 5.68 19.62
C THR A 54 6.16 6.88 20.51
N VAL A 55 5.31 6.68 21.52
CA VAL A 55 4.96 7.74 22.49
C VAL A 55 6.19 8.23 23.24
N GLU A 56 7.03 7.31 23.71
CA GLU A 56 8.27 7.64 24.41
C GLU A 56 9.24 8.44 23.52
N VAL A 57 9.46 7.97 22.28
CA VAL A 57 10.39 8.61 21.34
C VAL A 57 9.91 10.01 20.95
N ILE A 58 8.60 10.18 20.67
CA ILE A 58 8.05 11.50 20.32
C ILE A 58 8.18 12.46 21.50
N ASN A 59 7.84 12.03 22.72
CA ASN A 59 8.00 12.88 23.90
C ASN A 59 9.46 13.25 24.16
N HIS A 60 10.37 12.30 23.98
CA HIS A 60 11.80 12.57 24.11
C HIS A 60 12.27 13.62 23.09
N PHE A 61 11.89 13.43 21.81
CA PHE A 61 12.20 14.37 20.74
C PHE A 61 11.72 15.80 21.05
N LEU A 62 10.45 15.92 21.45
CA LEU A 62 9.86 17.24 21.75
C LEU A 62 10.56 17.96 22.90
N LEU A 63 10.88 17.23 23.99
CA LEU A 63 11.34 17.84 25.24
C LEU A 63 12.87 17.93 25.33
N ASN A 64 13.62 17.02 24.70
CA ASN A 64 15.06 16.90 24.88
C ASN A 64 15.86 17.20 23.60
N GLU A 65 15.19 17.26 22.45
CA GLU A 65 15.82 17.60 21.17
C GLU A 65 15.26 18.92 20.64
N TRP A 66 14.05 18.91 20.05
CA TRP A 66 13.49 20.11 19.44
C TRP A 66 13.42 21.31 20.41
N GLY A 67 12.90 21.11 21.62
CA GLY A 67 12.76 22.20 22.59
C GLY A 67 14.07 22.92 22.91
N PRO A 68 15.14 22.22 23.31
CA PRO A 68 16.43 22.86 23.64
C PRO A 68 17.31 23.18 22.43
N GLU A 69 17.29 22.37 21.37
CA GLU A 69 18.22 22.51 20.24
C GLU A 69 17.73 23.51 19.17
N LEU A 70 16.42 23.71 19.04
CA LEU A 70 15.82 24.61 18.07
C LEU A 70 16.38 24.37 16.64
N VAL A 71 16.93 25.42 15.99
CA VAL A 71 17.47 25.33 14.63
C VAL A 71 18.75 24.47 14.55
N ASP A 72 19.51 24.35 15.63
CA ASP A 72 20.76 23.58 15.64
C ASP A 72 20.51 22.07 15.44
N GLY A 73 19.32 21.56 15.83
CA GLY A 73 18.88 20.19 15.60
C GLY A 73 18.81 19.80 14.13
N TRP A 74 18.71 20.73 13.20
CA TRP A 74 18.73 20.45 11.76
C TRP A 74 19.97 19.70 11.31
N SER A 75 21.09 19.89 12.01
CA SER A 75 22.37 19.24 11.67
C SER A 75 22.29 17.70 11.66
N HIS A 76 21.32 17.11 12.36
CA HIS A 76 21.14 15.65 12.44
C HIS A 76 19.71 15.18 12.11
N TRP A 77 18.68 16.06 12.15
CA TRP A 77 17.32 15.66 11.79
C TRP A 77 17.13 15.50 10.29
N ILE A 78 17.79 16.36 9.49
CA ILE A 78 17.61 16.39 8.04
C ILE A 78 18.00 15.07 7.36
N ASP A 79 18.91 14.33 7.97
CA ASP A 79 19.43 13.10 7.40
C ASP A 79 18.66 11.83 7.86
N GLN A 80 17.59 11.96 8.64
CA GLN A 80 16.88 10.79 9.21
C GLN A 80 16.06 9.99 8.19
N ALA A 81 15.69 10.58 7.07
CA ALA A 81 14.87 9.93 6.05
C ALA A 81 15.53 8.68 5.45
N GLN A 82 16.84 8.74 5.15
CA GLN A 82 17.56 7.61 4.57
C GLN A 82 17.84 6.47 5.57
N PRO A 83 18.29 6.71 6.80
CA PRO A 83 18.41 5.67 7.82
C PRO A 83 17.09 4.95 8.11
N ALA A 84 15.97 5.70 8.21
CA ALA A 84 14.64 5.12 8.36
C ALA A 84 14.26 4.25 7.14
N GLY A 85 14.54 4.73 5.94
CA GLY A 85 14.34 3.97 4.69
C GLY A 85 15.15 2.68 4.66
N ASN A 86 16.43 2.72 5.04
CA ASN A 86 17.29 1.54 5.10
C ASN A 86 16.81 0.50 6.12
N LEU A 87 16.28 0.95 7.26
CA LEU A 87 15.68 0.06 8.25
C LEU A 87 14.45 -0.65 7.68
N LEU A 88 13.55 0.06 7.01
CA LEU A 88 12.39 -0.52 6.35
C LEU A 88 12.80 -1.46 5.21
N ALA A 89 13.80 -1.09 4.41
CA ALA A 89 14.33 -1.91 3.33
C ALA A 89 14.70 -3.31 3.83
N LYS A 90 15.49 -3.38 4.89
CA LYS A 90 15.97 -4.66 5.44
C LYS A 90 14.92 -5.43 6.22
N SER A 91 14.12 -4.72 7.05
CA SER A 91 13.25 -5.37 8.03
C SER A 91 11.89 -5.77 7.45
N VAL A 92 11.42 -5.09 6.41
CA VAL A 92 10.06 -5.24 5.88
C VAL A 92 10.04 -5.56 4.39
N LEU A 93 10.82 -4.84 3.58
CA LEU A 93 10.74 -4.92 2.12
C LEU A 93 11.67 -5.96 1.50
N GLY A 94 12.63 -6.51 2.26
CA GLY A 94 13.58 -7.50 1.77
C GLY A 94 14.53 -6.97 0.68
N THR A 95 14.87 -5.68 0.74
CA THR A 95 15.78 -5.01 -0.18
C THR A 95 17.00 -4.43 0.55
N THR A 96 17.88 -3.74 -0.16
CA THR A 96 19.17 -3.26 0.34
C THR A 96 19.14 -1.77 0.67
N ASP A 97 20.20 -1.30 1.36
CA ASP A 97 20.40 0.11 1.67
C ASP A 97 20.38 0.98 0.42
N GLY A 98 19.88 2.20 0.56
CA GLY A 98 19.79 3.19 -0.53
C GLY A 98 18.61 3.00 -1.48
N GLN A 99 17.84 1.92 -1.37
CA GLN A 99 16.70 1.65 -2.26
C GLN A 99 15.35 2.12 -1.69
N THR A 100 15.32 2.56 -0.46
CA THR A 100 14.10 3.03 0.21
C THR A 100 14.38 4.37 0.88
N LEU A 101 13.49 5.32 0.67
CA LEU A 101 13.50 6.64 1.30
C LEU A 101 12.16 6.87 1.98
N VAL A 102 12.17 7.32 3.22
CA VAL A 102 10.97 7.80 3.92
C VAL A 102 10.81 9.28 3.67
N CYS A 103 9.75 9.66 2.96
CA CYS A 103 9.48 11.06 2.66
C CYS A 103 7.98 11.28 2.45
N ASP A 104 7.55 12.51 2.60
CA ASP A 104 6.22 13.02 2.29
C ASP A 104 5.03 12.14 2.73
N THR A 105 3.95 12.17 1.98
CA THR A 105 2.77 11.33 2.12
C THR A 105 2.61 10.40 0.93
N THR A 106 1.80 9.35 1.05
CA THR A 106 1.45 8.47 -0.07
C THR A 106 0.94 9.27 -1.28
N SER A 107 0.08 10.26 -1.07
CA SER A 107 -0.47 11.10 -2.14
C SER A 107 0.59 11.89 -2.88
N VAL A 108 1.51 12.54 -2.15
CA VAL A 108 2.61 13.31 -2.75
C VAL A 108 3.57 12.39 -3.50
N ASN A 109 3.96 11.28 -2.89
CA ASN A 109 4.84 10.31 -3.51
C ASN A 109 4.22 9.70 -4.76
N PHE A 110 2.93 9.35 -4.73
CA PHE A 110 2.21 8.82 -5.89
C PHE A 110 2.19 9.84 -7.03
N TYR A 111 1.85 11.10 -6.74
CA TYR A 111 1.89 12.18 -7.74
C TYR A 111 3.28 12.31 -8.38
N GLN A 112 4.33 12.41 -7.56
CA GLN A 112 5.71 12.58 -8.03
C GLN A 112 6.16 11.40 -8.91
N LEU A 113 5.88 10.16 -8.49
CA LEU A 113 6.25 8.96 -9.24
C LEU A 113 5.48 8.85 -10.56
N CYS A 114 4.17 9.15 -10.57
CA CYS A 114 3.38 9.16 -11.79
C CYS A 114 3.89 10.20 -12.79
N VAL A 115 4.14 11.43 -12.34
CA VAL A 115 4.68 12.51 -13.19
C VAL A 115 6.06 12.12 -13.74
N ALA A 116 6.94 11.59 -12.90
CA ALA A 116 8.27 11.15 -13.33
C ALA A 116 8.19 10.04 -14.40
N ALA A 117 7.32 9.04 -14.20
CA ALA A 117 7.12 7.95 -15.16
C ALA A 117 6.57 8.46 -16.51
N ILE A 118 5.58 9.37 -16.47
CA ILE A 118 5.00 9.97 -17.68
C ILE A 118 6.04 10.81 -18.44
N GLN A 119 6.82 11.62 -17.73
CA GLN A 119 7.88 12.43 -18.32
C GLN A 119 9.02 11.60 -18.91
N ALA A 120 9.28 10.41 -18.39
CA ALA A 120 10.24 9.46 -18.95
C ALA A 120 9.74 8.85 -20.29
N GLN A 121 8.44 8.98 -20.61
CA GLN A 121 7.80 8.47 -21.82
C GLN A 121 7.06 9.60 -22.57
N PRO A 122 7.73 10.69 -23.03
CA PRO A 122 7.09 11.91 -23.47
C PRO A 122 6.22 11.76 -24.73
N ASN A 123 6.46 10.72 -25.51
CA ASN A 123 5.73 10.42 -26.73
C ASN A 123 4.47 9.57 -26.52
N ARG A 124 4.26 9.01 -25.32
CA ARG A 124 3.11 8.21 -24.96
C ARG A 124 2.05 9.07 -24.29
N LYS A 125 0.77 8.82 -24.57
CA LYS A 125 -0.33 9.71 -24.15
C LYS A 125 -1.43 8.99 -23.36
N THR A 126 -1.26 7.71 -23.04
CA THR A 126 -2.27 6.93 -22.34
C THR A 126 -1.75 6.49 -20.97
N VAL A 127 -2.59 6.61 -19.95
CA VAL A 127 -2.36 6.09 -18.60
C VAL A 127 -3.52 5.18 -18.19
N ILE A 128 -3.23 4.10 -17.47
CA ILE A 128 -4.20 3.07 -17.08
C ILE A 128 -4.25 2.98 -15.55
N ILE A 129 -5.47 2.88 -15.00
CA ILE A 129 -5.74 2.62 -13.58
C ILE A 129 -6.92 1.65 -13.43
N ASP A 130 -6.98 0.88 -12.34
CA ASP A 130 -8.16 0.12 -11.98
C ASP A 130 -9.20 0.99 -11.24
N ALA A 131 -10.48 0.74 -11.51
CA ALA A 131 -11.59 1.46 -10.87
C ALA A 131 -11.66 1.20 -9.36
N ALA A 132 -11.28 0.00 -8.94
CA ALA A 132 -11.25 -0.41 -7.54
C ALA A 132 -10.02 0.12 -6.77
N ASN A 133 -9.12 0.88 -7.40
CA ASN A 133 -7.96 1.48 -6.75
C ASN A 133 -8.37 2.42 -5.62
N PHE A 134 -7.45 2.69 -4.71
CA PHE A 134 -7.70 3.59 -3.60
C PHE A 134 -8.18 4.97 -4.13
N PRO A 135 -9.26 5.54 -3.58
CA PRO A 135 -9.90 6.72 -4.18
C PRO A 135 -8.96 7.90 -4.42
N THR A 136 -8.03 8.17 -3.48
CA THR A 136 -7.06 9.26 -3.61
C THR A 136 -6.16 9.08 -4.84
N ASP A 137 -5.70 7.86 -5.11
CA ASP A 137 -4.82 7.58 -6.25
C ASP A 137 -5.55 7.80 -7.58
N ARG A 138 -6.83 7.42 -7.65
CA ARG A 138 -7.67 7.70 -8.81
C ARG A 138 -7.84 9.20 -9.06
N TYR A 139 -8.10 9.98 -8.01
CA TYR A 139 -8.25 11.44 -8.13
C TYR A 139 -6.95 12.10 -8.56
N ILE A 140 -5.82 11.66 -7.99
CA ILE A 140 -4.50 12.19 -8.35
C ILE A 140 -4.18 11.88 -9.81
N LEU A 141 -4.37 10.63 -10.26
CA LEU A 141 -4.06 10.28 -11.65
C LEU A 141 -5.01 10.96 -12.65
N ALA A 142 -6.29 11.14 -12.29
CA ALA A 142 -7.23 11.91 -13.11
C ALA A 142 -6.77 13.37 -13.26
N GLY A 143 -6.36 14.02 -12.17
CA GLY A 143 -5.80 15.37 -12.22
C GLY A 143 -4.51 15.47 -13.04
N ILE A 144 -3.62 14.49 -12.94
CA ILE A 144 -2.41 14.39 -13.77
C ILE A 144 -2.78 14.24 -15.25
N ALA A 145 -3.73 13.36 -15.56
CA ALA A 145 -4.17 13.13 -16.93
C ALA A 145 -4.74 14.42 -17.56
N GLU A 146 -5.57 15.16 -16.82
CA GLU A 146 -6.08 16.45 -17.25
C GLU A 146 -4.95 17.48 -17.44
N GLN A 147 -4.04 17.61 -16.46
CA GLN A 147 -2.93 18.56 -16.49
C GLN A 147 -1.99 18.36 -17.68
N PHE A 148 -1.71 17.11 -18.04
CA PHE A 148 -0.77 16.76 -19.12
C PHE A 148 -1.46 16.40 -20.45
N GLY A 149 -2.79 16.50 -20.53
CA GLY A 149 -3.55 16.19 -21.72
C GLY A 149 -3.45 14.70 -22.14
N LEU A 150 -3.52 13.79 -21.16
CA LEU A 150 -3.40 12.36 -21.36
C LEU A 150 -4.77 11.70 -21.45
N ASN A 151 -4.81 10.57 -22.15
CA ASN A 151 -5.95 9.68 -22.18
C ASN A 151 -5.93 8.78 -20.92
N LEU A 152 -6.93 8.90 -20.04
CA LEU A 152 -7.08 8.05 -18.87
C LEU A 152 -8.00 6.87 -19.17
N ILE A 153 -7.48 5.66 -19.09
CA ILE A 153 -8.26 4.42 -19.15
C ILE A 153 -8.47 3.92 -17.73
N THR A 154 -9.72 3.87 -17.29
CA THR A 154 -10.12 3.26 -16.01
C THR A 154 -10.70 1.88 -16.29
N LEU A 155 -10.01 0.82 -15.88
CA LEU A 155 -10.47 -0.56 -16.01
C LEU A 155 -11.42 -0.89 -14.85
N ASP A 156 -12.65 -1.26 -15.17
CA ASP A 156 -13.73 -1.44 -14.20
C ASP A 156 -14.19 -2.90 -14.14
N ASN A 157 -13.80 -3.60 -13.10
CA ASN A 157 -14.19 -4.99 -12.81
C ASN A 157 -15.28 -5.11 -11.73
N ASP A 158 -15.56 -4.05 -10.94
CA ASP A 158 -16.49 -4.08 -9.81
C ASP A 158 -17.69 -3.12 -9.95
N GLY A 159 -17.76 -2.36 -11.05
CA GLY A 159 -18.80 -1.38 -11.30
C GLY A 159 -18.60 -0.02 -10.62
N SER A 160 -17.44 0.22 -9.99
CA SER A 160 -17.14 1.47 -9.27
C SER A 160 -16.53 2.57 -10.15
N GLY A 161 -16.23 2.26 -11.42
CA GLY A 161 -15.49 3.14 -12.33
C GLY A 161 -16.25 4.38 -12.81
N GLY A 162 -17.56 4.37 -12.72
CA GLY A 162 -18.41 5.47 -13.19
C GLY A 162 -18.47 5.61 -14.72
N PRO A 163 -19.01 6.74 -15.22
CA PRO A 163 -19.15 6.97 -16.64
C PRO A 163 -17.80 7.00 -17.37
N GLY A 164 -17.69 6.27 -18.48
CA GLY A 164 -16.48 6.21 -19.29
C GLY A 164 -15.45 5.15 -18.88
N ALA A 165 -15.66 4.45 -17.77
CA ALA A 165 -14.82 3.33 -17.40
C ALA A 165 -15.00 2.14 -18.37
N VAL A 166 -13.90 1.46 -18.65
CA VAL A 166 -13.87 0.28 -19.53
C VAL A 166 -14.19 -0.95 -18.68
N LYS A 167 -15.33 -1.56 -18.94
CA LYS A 167 -15.72 -2.79 -18.27
C LYS A 167 -14.81 -3.94 -18.67
N VAL A 168 -14.29 -4.65 -17.67
CA VAL A 168 -13.48 -5.85 -17.87
C VAL A 168 -14.19 -7.05 -17.27
N GLU A 169 -14.10 -8.19 -17.94
CA GLU A 169 -14.61 -9.45 -17.45
C GLU A 169 -13.54 -10.10 -16.57
N SER A 170 -13.69 -9.99 -15.27
CA SER A 170 -12.83 -10.68 -14.31
C SER A 170 -13.71 -11.37 -13.27
N GLU A 171 -13.47 -12.65 -13.04
CA GLU A 171 -14.09 -13.38 -11.92
C GLU A 171 -13.48 -12.96 -10.58
N ASP A 172 -12.32 -12.33 -10.61
CA ASP A 172 -11.60 -11.81 -9.47
C ASP A 172 -11.84 -10.30 -9.29
N GLU A 173 -11.70 -9.81 -8.07
CA GLU A 173 -11.76 -8.37 -7.75
C GLU A 173 -10.54 -7.59 -8.28
N LEU A 174 -9.66 -8.23 -9.03
CA LEU A 174 -8.41 -7.69 -9.56
C LEU A 174 -8.42 -7.65 -11.07
N ILE A 175 -7.69 -6.69 -11.63
CA ILE A 175 -7.36 -6.69 -13.05
C ILE A 175 -6.32 -7.78 -13.31
N THR A 176 -6.67 -8.80 -14.08
CA THR A 176 -5.74 -9.86 -14.45
C THR A 176 -4.73 -9.42 -15.51
N PRO A 177 -3.54 -10.06 -15.61
CA PRO A 177 -2.62 -9.79 -16.71
C PRO A 177 -3.25 -9.95 -18.09
N ALA A 178 -4.15 -10.92 -18.27
CA ALA A 178 -4.84 -11.16 -19.53
C ALA A 178 -5.81 -10.02 -19.90
N GLU A 179 -6.51 -9.45 -18.91
CA GLU A 179 -7.35 -8.26 -19.13
C GLU A 179 -6.49 -7.03 -19.42
N LEU A 180 -5.45 -6.79 -18.64
CA LEU A 180 -4.55 -5.66 -18.87
C LEU A 180 -3.94 -5.70 -20.28
N ALA A 181 -3.54 -6.88 -20.77
CA ALA A 181 -2.94 -7.07 -22.09
C ALA A 181 -3.81 -6.55 -23.25
N LYS A 182 -5.14 -6.59 -23.09
CA LYS A 182 -6.07 -6.10 -24.12
C LYS A 182 -6.04 -4.56 -24.28
N HIS A 183 -5.50 -3.86 -23.29
CA HIS A 183 -5.45 -2.40 -23.24
C HIS A 183 -4.04 -1.83 -23.36
N LEU A 184 -3.01 -2.68 -23.34
CA LEU A 184 -1.63 -2.26 -23.56
C LEU A 184 -1.37 -2.00 -25.05
N THR A 185 -0.92 -0.79 -25.33
CA THR A 185 -0.47 -0.35 -26.64
C THR A 185 0.83 0.42 -26.51
N ASP A 186 1.51 0.69 -27.60
CA ASP A 186 2.75 1.50 -27.62
C ASP A 186 2.53 2.93 -27.10
N ASP A 187 1.28 3.39 -27.00
CA ASP A 187 0.92 4.72 -26.47
C ASP A 187 0.77 4.74 -24.93
N VAL A 188 0.80 3.60 -24.25
CA VAL A 188 0.65 3.55 -22.81
C VAL A 188 1.96 3.99 -22.12
N ALA A 189 1.90 5.13 -21.42
CA ALA A 189 3.00 5.70 -20.65
C ALA A 189 3.11 5.10 -19.24
N LEU A 190 1.98 4.75 -18.63
CA LEU A 190 1.91 4.34 -17.23
C LEU A 190 0.73 3.42 -16.98
N VAL A 191 0.98 2.37 -16.20
CA VAL A 191 -0.05 1.52 -15.60
C VAL A 191 0.08 1.58 -14.08
N THR A 192 -1.01 1.89 -13.38
CA THR A 192 -1.09 1.87 -11.92
C THR A 192 -2.14 0.88 -11.46
N LEU A 193 -1.73 -0.15 -10.74
CA LEU A 193 -2.61 -1.17 -10.19
C LEU A 193 -2.23 -1.44 -8.73
N GLN A 194 -3.21 -1.88 -7.94
CA GLN A 194 -2.97 -2.25 -6.54
C GLN A 194 -2.16 -3.55 -6.46
N ALA A 195 -1.14 -3.57 -5.62
CA ALA A 195 -0.45 -4.82 -5.26
C ALA A 195 -1.35 -5.74 -4.45
N ILE A 196 -2.12 -5.15 -3.54
CA ILE A 196 -3.11 -5.80 -2.69
C ILE A 196 -4.36 -4.93 -2.70
N HIS A 197 -5.49 -5.52 -3.02
CA HIS A 197 -6.77 -4.83 -3.02
C HIS A 197 -7.16 -4.47 -1.58
N TYR A 198 -7.36 -3.17 -1.31
CA TYR A 198 -7.49 -2.66 0.06
C TYR A 198 -8.76 -3.10 0.80
N ARG A 199 -9.80 -3.56 0.08
CA ARG A 199 -11.04 -4.05 0.69
C ARG A 199 -11.02 -5.55 0.93
N SER A 200 -10.56 -6.34 -0.05
CA SER A 200 -10.65 -7.81 -0.02
C SER A 200 -9.36 -8.50 0.41
N GLY A 201 -8.22 -7.80 0.32
CA GLY A 201 -6.90 -8.40 0.53
C GLY A 201 -6.43 -9.28 -0.64
N ALA A 202 -7.14 -9.32 -1.75
CA ALA A 202 -6.71 -10.05 -2.95
C ALA A 202 -5.37 -9.50 -3.47
N ARG A 203 -4.48 -10.39 -3.93
CA ARG A 203 -3.13 -10.05 -4.39
C ARG A 203 -3.05 -10.08 -5.90
N SER A 204 -2.58 -8.99 -6.51
CA SER A 204 -2.26 -8.95 -7.93
C SER A 204 -1.02 -9.80 -8.27
N ASP A 205 -0.99 -10.39 -9.46
CA ASP A 205 0.24 -10.99 -10.01
C ASP A 205 1.15 -9.88 -10.55
N ILE A 206 1.83 -9.20 -9.60
CA ILE A 206 2.71 -8.06 -9.92
C ILE A 206 3.80 -8.47 -10.88
N LYS A 207 4.31 -9.72 -10.76
CA LYS A 207 5.37 -10.20 -11.64
C LYS A 207 4.88 -10.29 -13.08
N ALA A 208 3.76 -10.98 -13.31
CA ALA A 208 3.20 -11.13 -14.65
C ALA A 208 2.80 -9.77 -15.25
N ILE A 209 2.19 -8.87 -14.46
CA ILE A 209 1.86 -7.50 -14.87
C ILE A 209 3.11 -6.71 -15.27
N SER A 210 4.16 -6.78 -14.44
CA SER A 210 5.41 -6.07 -14.72
C SER A 210 6.13 -6.61 -15.96
N ASP A 211 6.14 -7.92 -16.13
CA ASP A 211 6.74 -8.56 -17.31
C ASP A 211 5.98 -8.14 -18.59
N LEU A 212 4.65 -8.09 -18.51
CA LEU A 212 3.79 -7.66 -19.62
C LEU A 212 4.02 -6.18 -19.99
N CYS A 213 4.18 -5.30 -19.00
CA CYS A 213 4.45 -3.87 -19.25
C CYS A 213 5.88 -3.59 -19.79
N ARG A 214 6.79 -4.55 -19.66
CA ARG A 214 8.17 -4.43 -20.20
C ARG A 214 8.34 -5.00 -21.61
N ALA A 215 7.44 -5.88 -22.02
CA ALA A 215 7.47 -6.53 -23.35
C ALA A 215 7.06 -5.58 -24.45
#